data_6d94cc2ef54d1ae671250f47d6087db0
#
_entry.id   6d94cc2ef54d1ae671250f47d6087db0
#
_cell.length_a   1.000
_cell.length_b   1.000
_cell.length_c   1.000
_cell.angle_alpha   90.00
_cell.angle_beta   90.00
_cell.angle_gamma   90.00
#
_symmetry.space_group_name_H-M   'P 1'
#
loop_
_entity.id
_entity.type
_entity.pdbx_description
1 polymer ?
#
loop_
_entity_poly.entity_id
_entity_poly.type
_entity_poly.pdbx_seq_one_letter_code
_entity_poly.pdbx_strand_id
1 'polypeptide(L)'
;MTPKLQRVCVFCGSQPGRDPAYLGAAVAVGRALADAGLTVVFGGGRIGMMGAVADAALAAGGEVVGVIPEALTQREIAHSGLTELRVVRTMHERKQMMADLADAFVMLP
;
A
#
# COMPACT_ATOMS: atom_id res chain seq x y z
N MET A 1 -18.82 -4.98 -21.60
CA MET A 1 -17.52 -4.30 -21.47
C MET A 1 -16.80 -4.81 -20.23
N THR A 2 -15.61 -5.34 -20.37
CA THR A 2 -14.84 -5.82 -19.23
C THR A 2 -14.31 -4.63 -18.42
N PRO A 3 -14.58 -4.54 -17.12
CA PRO A 3 -14.04 -3.45 -16.33
C PRO A 3 -12.51 -3.48 -16.32
N LYS A 4 -11.91 -2.33 -16.50
CA LYS A 4 -10.46 -2.21 -16.41
C LYS A 4 -10.00 -2.33 -14.97
N LEU A 5 -8.92 -3.06 -14.76
CA LEU A 5 -8.22 -3.08 -13.49
C LEU A 5 -7.65 -1.69 -13.24
N GLN A 6 -8.02 -1.05 -12.14
CA GLN A 6 -7.59 0.32 -11.80
C GLN A 6 -6.81 0.41 -10.49
N ARG A 7 -7.25 -0.32 -9.48
CA ARG A 7 -6.67 -0.27 -8.14
C ARG A 7 -6.27 -1.64 -7.67
N VAL A 8 -5.05 -1.74 -7.19
CA VAL A 8 -4.50 -2.99 -6.66
C VAL A 8 -4.15 -2.79 -5.20
N CYS A 9 -4.70 -3.62 -4.34
CA CYS A 9 -4.39 -3.61 -2.91
C CYS A 9 -3.17 -4.49 -2.67
N VAL A 10 -2.17 -3.93 -1.99
CA VAL A 10 -0.95 -4.65 -1.62
C VAL A 10 -0.98 -4.89 -0.11
N PHE A 11 -1.05 -6.15 0.27
CA PHE A 11 -0.92 -6.57 1.66
C PHE A 11 0.52 -6.93 1.94
N CYS A 12 1.12 -6.25 2.92
CA CYS A 12 2.48 -6.54 3.36
C CYS A 12 2.62 -6.13 4.82
N GLY A 13 3.66 -6.65 5.47
CA GLY A 13 3.93 -6.30 6.85
C GLY A 13 4.57 -4.93 7.01
N SER A 14 4.54 -4.41 8.24
CA SER A 14 5.21 -3.17 8.61
C SER A 14 6.70 -3.39 8.89
N GLN A 15 7.13 -4.63 9.03
CA GLN A 15 8.52 -4.98 9.28
C GLN A 15 9.30 -5.10 7.98
N PRO A 16 10.61 -4.79 7.98
CA PRO A 16 11.42 -4.88 6.78
C PRO A 16 11.71 -6.33 6.33
N GLY A 17 11.40 -7.31 7.19
CA GLY A 17 11.77 -8.70 6.93
C GLY A 17 13.23 -8.96 7.27
N ARG A 18 13.62 -10.23 7.26
CA ARG A 18 15.00 -10.65 7.56
C ARG A 18 15.92 -10.56 6.35
N ASP A 19 15.34 -10.72 5.16
CA ASP A 19 16.10 -10.75 3.93
C ASP A 19 15.89 -9.44 3.17
N PRO A 20 16.98 -8.75 2.80
CA PRO A 20 16.89 -7.53 1.98
C PRO A 20 16.09 -7.71 0.69
N ALA A 21 16.01 -8.95 0.19
CA ALA A 21 15.21 -9.26 -0.99
C ALA A 21 13.73 -8.93 -0.81
N TYR A 22 13.20 -8.96 0.42
CA TYR A 22 11.80 -8.61 0.68
C TYR A 22 11.54 -7.13 0.41
N LEU A 23 12.45 -6.25 0.83
CA LEU A 23 12.33 -4.82 0.51
C LEU A 23 12.47 -4.59 -0.98
N GLY A 24 13.38 -5.29 -1.64
CA GLY A 24 13.54 -5.23 -3.09
C GLY A 24 12.29 -5.65 -3.83
N ALA A 25 11.63 -6.71 -3.35
CA ALA A 25 10.36 -7.17 -3.93
C ALA A 25 9.26 -6.12 -3.76
N ALA A 26 9.19 -5.48 -2.59
CA ALA A 26 8.21 -4.42 -2.32
C ALA A 26 8.40 -3.24 -3.27
N VAL A 27 9.65 -2.81 -3.46
CA VAL A 27 9.99 -1.72 -4.40
C VAL A 27 9.59 -2.11 -5.83
N ALA A 28 9.92 -3.32 -6.24
CA ALA A 28 9.63 -3.81 -7.60
C ALA A 28 8.12 -3.85 -7.86
N VAL A 29 7.34 -4.31 -6.89
CA VAL A 29 5.87 -4.36 -6.99
C VAL A 29 5.28 -2.96 -7.09
N GLY A 30 5.69 -2.05 -6.20
CA GLY A 30 5.20 -0.67 -6.22
C GLY A 30 5.48 0.02 -7.55
N ARG A 31 6.69 -0.12 -8.04
CA ARG A 31 7.10 0.46 -9.31
C ARG A 31 6.34 -0.14 -10.49
N ALA A 32 6.22 -1.46 -10.52
CA ALA A 32 5.54 -2.16 -11.61
C ALA A 32 4.07 -1.76 -11.69
N LEU A 33 3.39 -1.64 -10.55
CA LEU A 33 1.99 -1.23 -10.52
C LEU A 33 1.83 0.20 -11.03
N ALA A 34 2.69 1.12 -10.59
CA ALA A 34 2.66 2.50 -11.04
C ALA A 34 2.95 2.61 -12.54
N ASP A 35 3.96 1.88 -13.02
CA ASP A 35 4.32 1.86 -14.44
C ASP A 35 3.17 1.33 -15.32
N ALA A 36 2.35 0.44 -14.76
CA ALA A 36 1.16 -0.08 -15.45
C ALA A 36 -0.05 0.87 -15.35
N GLY A 37 0.11 2.03 -14.73
CA GLY A 37 -0.99 2.99 -14.57
C GLY A 37 -2.00 2.63 -13.50
N LEU A 38 -1.64 1.74 -12.58
CA LEU A 38 -2.53 1.27 -11.53
C LEU A 38 -2.32 2.06 -10.24
N THR A 39 -3.41 2.32 -9.52
CA THR A 39 -3.35 2.93 -8.20
C THR A 39 -3.05 1.86 -7.15
N VAL A 40 -2.12 2.14 -6.27
CA VAL A 40 -1.79 1.23 -5.16
C VAL A 40 -2.64 1.58 -3.95
N VAL A 41 -3.30 0.58 -3.38
CA VAL A 41 -4.01 0.68 -2.10
C VAL A 41 -3.25 -0.16 -1.08
N PHE A 42 -2.95 0.40 0.07
CA PHE A 42 -2.15 -0.32 1.07
C PHE A 42 -2.47 0.14 2.50
N GLY A 43 -1.74 -0.35 3.47
CA GLY A 43 -2.01 -0.10 4.89
C GLY A 43 -1.66 1.29 5.41
N GLY A 44 -1.15 2.19 4.59
CA GLY A 44 -0.97 3.59 4.96
C GLY A 44 0.26 3.91 5.79
N GLY A 45 1.00 2.93 6.26
CA GLY A 45 2.21 3.13 7.07
C GLY A 45 3.44 3.45 6.24
N ARG A 46 4.42 4.06 6.88
CA ARG A 46 5.68 4.46 6.24
C ARG A 46 6.81 3.48 6.48
N ILE A 47 6.68 2.64 7.51
CA ILE A 47 7.77 1.76 7.94
C ILE A 47 7.80 0.46 7.15
N GLY A 48 8.99 -0.14 7.07
CA GLY A 48 9.20 -1.46 6.49
C GLY A 48 8.75 -1.57 5.05
N MET A 49 8.16 -2.70 4.72
CA MET A 49 7.72 -3.01 3.36
C MET A 49 6.59 -2.10 2.87
N MET A 50 5.73 -1.64 3.78
CA MET A 50 4.66 -0.70 3.42
C MET A 50 5.23 0.59 2.84
N GLY A 51 6.20 1.19 3.53
CA GLY A 51 6.86 2.40 3.04
C GLY A 51 7.57 2.18 1.72
N ALA A 52 8.21 1.03 1.56
CA ALA A 52 8.94 0.70 0.33
C ALA A 52 8.01 0.62 -0.88
N VAL A 53 6.86 -0.03 -0.74
CA VAL A 53 5.86 -0.11 -1.82
C VAL A 53 5.34 1.28 -2.18
N ALA A 54 4.94 2.06 -1.18
CA ALA A 54 4.35 3.37 -1.38
C ALA A 54 5.35 4.34 -2.03
N ASP A 55 6.57 4.40 -1.49
CA ASP A 55 7.60 5.30 -2.01
C ASP A 55 7.99 4.95 -3.45
N ALA A 56 8.10 3.67 -3.77
CA ALA A 56 8.44 3.22 -5.12
C ALA A 56 7.34 3.60 -6.12
N ALA A 57 6.08 3.41 -5.75
CA ALA A 57 4.95 3.76 -6.61
C ALA A 57 4.87 5.27 -6.82
N LEU A 58 5.05 6.06 -5.77
CA LEU A 58 5.05 7.52 -5.87
C LEU A 58 6.21 8.02 -6.72
N ALA A 59 7.41 7.45 -6.55
CA ALA A 59 8.59 7.83 -7.33
C ALA A 59 8.41 7.53 -8.81
N ALA A 60 7.63 6.53 -9.16
CA ALA A 60 7.30 6.18 -10.55
C ALA A 60 6.12 6.98 -11.11
N GLY A 61 5.62 7.97 -10.36
CA GLY A 61 4.53 8.83 -10.80
C GLY A 61 3.13 8.25 -10.58
N GLY A 62 3.02 7.18 -9.80
CA GLY A 62 1.75 6.54 -9.52
C GLY A 62 0.95 7.21 -8.40
N GLU A 63 -0.31 6.83 -8.29
CA GLU A 63 -1.18 7.24 -7.19
C GLU A 63 -1.20 6.17 -6.11
N VAL A 64 -1.19 6.59 -4.86
CA VAL A 64 -1.16 5.68 -3.71
C VAL A 64 -2.19 6.13 -2.68
N VAL A 65 -3.07 5.21 -2.30
CA VAL A 65 -4.09 5.41 -1.27
C VAL A 65 -3.75 4.53 -0.08
N GLY A 66 -3.62 5.15 1.09
CA GLY A 66 -3.36 4.44 2.33
C GLY A 66 -4.61 4.36 3.19
N VAL A 67 -4.77 3.26 3.91
CA VAL A 67 -5.85 3.07 4.89
C VAL A 67 -5.23 2.60 6.19
N ILE A 68 -5.32 3.40 7.24
CA ILE A 68 -4.66 3.11 8.50
C ILE A 68 -5.60 3.31 9.70
N PRO A 69 -5.64 2.36 10.65
CA PRO A 69 -6.39 2.57 11.89
C PRO A 69 -5.75 3.69 12.72
N GLU A 70 -6.57 4.48 13.36
CA GLU A 70 -6.12 5.60 14.17
C GLU A 70 -5.07 5.18 15.21
N ALA A 71 -5.26 4.05 15.86
CA ALA A 71 -4.32 3.54 16.87
C ALA A 71 -2.94 3.20 16.30
N LEU A 72 -2.82 2.99 14.99
CA LEU A 72 -1.55 2.62 14.36
C LEU A 72 -0.86 3.79 13.64
N THR A 73 -1.46 4.98 13.63
CA THR A 73 -0.88 6.13 12.93
C THR A 73 0.52 6.50 13.43
N GLN A 74 0.77 6.34 14.72
CA GLN A 74 2.09 6.58 15.29
C GLN A 74 3.00 5.36 15.20
N ARG A 75 2.47 4.17 15.50
CA ARG A 75 3.25 2.93 15.50
C ARG A 75 3.78 2.55 14.11
N GLU A 76 2.95 2.69 13.10
CA GLU A 76 3.34 2.40 11.71
C GLU A 76 3.79 3.65 10.97
N ILE A 77 3.81 4.77 11.64
CA ILE A 77 4.18 6.10 11.11
C ILE A 77 3.41 6.37 9.82
N ALA A 78 2.21 6.96 9.96
CA ALA A 78 1.37 7.28 8.82
C ALA A 78 2.17 8.02 7.75
N HIS A 79 2.07 7.57 6.52
CA HIS A 79 2.82 8.13 5.41
C HIS A 79 2.28 9.52 5.05
N SER A 80 3.15 10.51 4.98
CA SER A 80 2.74 11.90 4.74
C SER A 80 2.73 12.31 3.26
N GLY A 81 3.29 11.49 2.38
CA GLY A 81 3.42 11.81 0.95
C GLY A 81 2.40 11.15 0.03
N LEU A 82 1.38 10.50 0.59
CA LEU A 82 0.41 9.75 -0.20
C LEU A 82 -0.52 10.64 -1.00
N THR A 83 -1.08 10.10 -2.08
CA THR A 83 -2.16 10.75 -2.83
C THR A 83 -3.38 10.96 -1.92
N GLU A 84 -3.72 9.94 -1.13
CA GLU A 84 -4.80 10.00 -0.15
C GLU A 84 -4.49 9.10 1.03
N LEU A 85 -4.79 9.57 2.24
CA LEU A 85 -4.71 8.75 3.44
C LEU A 85 -6.06 8.75 4.14
N ARG A 86 -6.62 7.56 4.34
CA ARG A 86 -7.89 7.39 5.07
C ARG A 86 -7.60 6.78 6.43
N VAL A 87 -8.00 7.48 7.48
CA VAL A 87 -7.84 7.01 8.85
C VAL A 87 -9.16 6.38 9.28
N VAL A 88 -9.08 5.12 9.69
CA VAL A 88 -10.25 4.36 10.17
C VAL A 88 -10.12 4.05 11.65
N ARG A 89 -11.19 3.52 12.26
CA ARG A 89 -11.18 3.28 13.70
C ARG A 89 -10.61 1.93 14.10
N THR A 90 -10.84 0.89 13.30
CA THR A 90 -10.48 -0.48 13.67
C THR A 90 -9.74 -1.19 12.55
N MET A 91 -9.07 -2.30 12.89
CA MET A 91 -8.43 -3.18 11.90
C MET A 91 -9.45 -3.79 10.95
N HIS A 92 -10.66 -4.08 11.46
CA HIS A 92 -11.73 -4.61 10.62
C HIS A 92 -12.14 -3.59 9.54
N GLU A 93 -12.31 -2.32 9.94
CA GLU A 93 -12.62 -1.24 8.99
C GLU A 93 -11.51 -1.05 7.97
N ARG A 94 -10.23 -1.21 8.39
CA ARG A 94 -9.08 -1.14 7.48
C ARG A 94 -9.18 -2.19 6.38
N LYS A 95 -9.38 -3.44 6.78
CA LYS A 95 -9.48 -4.55 5.84
C LYS A 95 -10.67 -4.39 4.91
N GLN A 96 -11.80 -3.98 5.45
CA GLN A 96 -13.01 -3.78 4.66
C GLN A 96 -12.82 -2.67 3.63
N MET A 97 -12.27 -1.54 4.04
CA MET A 97 -12.06 -0.41 3.14
C MET A 97 -11.02 -0.72 2.06
N MET A 98 -9.94 -1.40 2.41
CA MET A 98 -8.94 -1.82 1.43
C MET A 98 -9.56 -2.75 0.39
N ALA A 99 -10.38 -3.69 0.83
CA ALA A 99 -11.08 -4.61 -0.07
C ALA A 99 -12.08 -3.88 -0.97
N ASP A 100 -12.82 -2.93 -0.41
CA ASP A 100 -13.83 -2.18 -1.16
C ASP A 100 -13.21 -1.26 -2.22
N LEU A 101 -12.01 -0.74 -1.96
CA LEU A 101 -11.32 0.17 -2.87
C LEU A 101 -10.62 -0.56 -4.01
N ALA A 102 -10.30 -1.83 -3.86
CA ALA A 102 -9.41 -2.54 -4.78
C ALA A 102 -10.15 -3.45 -5.75
N ASP A 103 -9.60 -3.56 -6.94
CA ASP A 103 -10.07 -4.47 -7.99
C ASP A 103 -9.32 -5.80 -7.97
N ALA A 104 -8.11 -5.80 -7.40
CA ALA A 104 -7.27 -6.99 -7.28
C ALA A 104 -6.35 -6.86 -6.07
N PHE A 105 -5.72 -7.96 -5.69
CA PHE A 105 -4.91 -8.04 -4.48
C PHE A 105 -3.55 -8.67 -4.77
N VAL A 106 -2.51 -8.13 -4.13
CA VAL A 106 -1.17 -8.71 -4.11
C VAL A 106 -0.77 -8.92 -2.66
N MET A 107 -0.27 -10.09 -2.33
CA MET A 107 0.21 -10.40 -0.98
C MET A 107 1.72 -10.58 -1.02
N LEU A 108 2.43 -9.78 -0.24
CA LEU A 108 3.89 -9.88 -0.10
C LEU A 108 4.23 -10.62 1.19
N PRO A 109 5.36 -11.36 1.20
CA PRO A 109 5.80 -12.11 2.37
C PRO A 109 6.05 -11.24 3.59
#